data_ff3a7bbfe1772e44d10541042dc2d859
#
_entry.id   ff3a7bbfe1772e44d10541042dc2d859
#
_cell.length_a   1.000
_cell.length_b   1.000
_cell.length_c   1.000
_cell.angle_alpha   90.00
_cell.angle_beta   90.00
_cell.angle_gamma   90.00
#
_symmetry.space_group_name_H-M   'P 1'
#
loop_
_entity.id
_entity.type
_entity.pdbx_description
1 polymer ?
#
loop_
_entity_poly.entity_id
_entity_poly.type
_entity_poly.pdbx_seq_one_letter_code
_entity_poly.pdbx_strand_id
1 'polypeptide(L)'
;MRWIVNENVSGTVIRTLRERGHDVLAVKQSLRGSGDAEILARAQAEERVVVTHDKDFGELAFRCGLPASSGVILFRLAGADPESDNQRVLQILESSVDWTGHFAVVTDDRVRIRPLPKAPDKPR
;
A
#
# COMPACT_ATOMS: atom_id res chain seq x y z
N MET A 1 0.41 -7.16 -11.12
CA MET A 1 0.86 -6.14 -10.15
C MET A 1 1.38 -6.82 -8.89
N ARG A 2 2.41 -6.28 -8.30
CA ARG A 2 3.02 -6.82 -7.07
C ARG A 2 2.68 -5.93 -5.89
N TRP A 3 2.10 -6.51 -4.84
CA TRP A 3 1.62 -5.81 -3.67
C TRP A 3 2.32 -6.29 -2.40
N ILE A 4 2.51 -5.39 -1.45
CA ILE A 4 2.75 -5.75 -0.04
C ILE A 4 1.62 -5.14 0.77
N VAL A 5 0.86 -5.98 1.48
CA VAL A 5 -0.31 -5.54 2.22
C VAL A 5 -0.05 -5.61 3.71
N ASN A 6 -0.29 -4.49 4.40
CA ASN A 6 -0.05 -4.37 5.82
C ASN A 6 -0.99 -5.27 6.64
N GLU A 7 -0.67 -5.47 7.92
CA GLU A 7 -1.41 -6.38 8.81
C GLU A 7 -2.90 -6.04 8.93
N ASN A 8 -3.26 -4.77 8.76
CA ASN A 8 -4.64 -4.30 8.86
C ASN A 8 -5.47 -4.53 7.59
N VAL A 9 -4.90 -5.11 6.56
CA VAL A 9 -5.65 -5.42 5.34
C VAL A 9 -6.36 -6.76 5.49
N SER A 10 -7.62 -6.80 5.10
CA SER A 10 -8.49 -7.96 5.24
C SER A 10 -7.94 -9.20 4.52
N GLY A 11 -8.10 -10.36 5.14
CA GLY A 11 -7.77 -11.65 4.50
C GLY A 11 -8.57 -11.91 3.23
N THR A 12 -9.79 -11.41 3.17
CA THR A 12 -10.63 -11.51 1.97
C THR A 12 -10.00 -10.79 0.79
N VAL A 13 -9.46 -9.58 1.01
CA VAL A 13 -8.76 -8.83 -0.05
C VAL A 13 -7.53 -9.59 -0.52
N ILE A 14 -6.72 -10.08 0.41
CA ILE A 14 -5.51 -10.85 0.09
C ILE A 14 -5.85 -12.06 -0.78
N ARG A 15 -6.83 -12.84 -0.36
CA ARG A 15 -7.24 -14.06 -1.06
C ARG A 15 -7.76 -13.74 -2.45
N THR A 16 -8.61 -12.72 -2.57
CA THR A 16 -9.20 -12.33 -3.84
C THR A 16 -8.15 -11.88 -4.84
N LEU A 17 -7.20 -11.05 -4.40
CA LEU A 17 -6.10 -10.62 -5.26
C LEU A 17 -5.28 -11.79 -5.77
N ARG A 18 -4.96 -12.74 -4.90
CA ARG A 18 -4.20 -13.94 -5.28
C ARG A 18 -4.96 -14.80 -6.28
N GLU A 19 -6.26 -14.97 -6.08
CA GLU A 19 -7.12 -15.71 -7.00
C GLU A 19 -7.15 -15.07 -8.40
N ARG A 20 -6.97 -13.76 -8.46
CA ARG A 20 -6.93 -13.01 -9.72
C ARG A 20 -5.53 -12.84 -10.30
N GLY A 21 -4.58 -13.59 -9.80
CA GLY A 21 -3.22 -13.64 -10.36
C GLY A 21 -2.26 -12.57 -9.87
N HIS A 22 -2.61 -11.78 -8.87
CA HIS A 22 -1.69 -10.80 -8.30
C HIS A 22 -0.67 -11.46 -7.37
N ASP A 23 0.55 -10.91 -7.38
CA ASP A 23 1.60 -11.30 -6.44
C ASP A 23 1.44 -10.48 -5.16
N VAL A 24 1.00 -11.11 -4.09
CA VAL A 24 0.69 -10.45 -2.82
C VAL A 24 1.57 -11.00 -1.71
N LEU A 25 2.40 -10.13 -1.13
CA LEU A 25 3.11 -10.41 0.11
C LEU A 25 2.27 -9.85 1.26
N ALA A 26 1.74 -10.72 2.10
CA ALA A 26 0.89 -10.33 3.22
C ALA A 26 1.72 -10.26 4.49
N VAL A 27 1.82 -9.08 5.10
CA VAL A 27 2.61 -8.85 6.32
C VAL A 27 2.11 -9.75 7.45
N LYS A 28 0.80 -9.90 7.62
CA LYS A 28 0.22 -10.75 8.67
C LYS A 28 0.61 -12.23 8.54
N GLN A 29 0.99 -12.68 7.35
CA GLN A 29 1.36 -14.07 7.11
C GLN A 29 2.87 -14.30 7.15
N SER A 30 3.64 -13.40 6.56
CA SER A 30 5.06 -13.62 6.30
C SER A 30 5.99 -12.68 7.05
N LEU A 31 5.52 -11.51 7.47
CA LEU A 31 6.33 -10.47 8.10
C LEU A 31 5.71 -9.97 9.41
N ARG A 32 4.97 -10.83 10.09
CA ARG A 32 4.29 -10.46 11.33
C ARG A 32 5.28 -9.87 12.34
N GLY A 33 4.93 -8.69 12.87
CA GLY A 33 5.76 -7.99 13.84
C GLY A 33 6.88 -7.13 13.25
N SER A 34 7.03 -7.11 11.92
CA SER A 34 8.01 -6.23 11.28
C SER A 34 7.62 -4.77 11.43
N GLY A 35 8.60 -3.91 11.66
CA GLY A 35 8.38 -2.47 11.74
C GLY A 35 8.07 -1.86 10.38
N ASP A 36 7.47 -0.66 10.40
CA ASP A 36 7.06 0.03 9.18
C ASP A 36 8.23 0.31 8.23
N ALA A 37 9.38 0.69 8.77
CA ALA A 37 10.58 0.93 7.97
C ALA A 37 11.04 -0.33 7.25
N GLU A 38 10.97 -1.49 7.89
CA GLU A 38 11.33 -2.78 7.28
C GLU A 38 10.36 -3.14 6.16
N ILE A 39 9.07 -2.89 6.36
CA ILE A 39 8.05 -3.15 5.35
C ILE A 39 8.28 -2.28 4.12
N LEU A 40 8.56 -1.00 4.32
CA LEU A 40 8.86 -0.08 3.22
C LEU A 40 10.14 -0.48 2.47
N ALA A 41 11.17 -0.88 3.19
CA ALA A 41 12.42 -1.34 2.58
C ALA A 41 12.18 -2.61 1.74
N ARG A 42 11.36 -3.53 2.23
CA ARG A 42 11.00 -4.74 1.49
C ARG A 42 10.21 -4.41 0.23
N ALA A 43 9.26 -3.49 0.35
CA ALA A 43 8.47 -3.04 -0.80
C ALA A 43 9.35 -2.49 -1.90
N GLN A 44 10.32 -1.68 -1.54
CA GLN A 44 11.25 -1.10 -2.50
C GLN A 44 12.15 -2.18 -3.14
N ALA A 45 12.72 -3.05 -2.32
CA ALA A 45 13.62 -4.09 -2.81
C ALA A 45 12.92 -5.05 -3.79
N GLU A 46 11.64 -5.31 -3.58
CA GLU A 46 10.86 -6.23 -4.40
C GLU A 46 9.93 -5.52 -5.39
N GLU A 47 10.01 -4.20 -5.47
CA GLU A 47 9.18 -3.39 -6.36
C GLU A 47 7.68 -3.65 -6.15
N ARG A 48 7.26 -3.62 -4.88
CA ARG A 48 5.86 -3.82 -4.49
C ARG A 48 5.22 -2.51 -4.10
N VAL A 49 3.95 -2.35 -4.47
CA VAL A 49 3.14 -1.23 -3.98
C VAL A 49 2.62 -1.58 -2.58
N VAL A 50 2.78 -0.66 -1.65
CA VAL A 50 2.34 -0.83 -0.26
C VAL A 50 0.86 -0.49 -0.14
N VAL A 51 0.09 -1.38 0.48
CA VAL A 51 -1.34 -1.17 0.78
C VAL A 51 -1.52 -1.18 2.30
N THR A 52 -2.09 -0.11 2.84
CA THR A 52 -2.27 0.01 4.29
C THR A 52 -3.53 0.81 4.63
N HIS A 53 -4.08 0.57 5.82
CA HIS A 53 -5.13 1.39 6.43
C HIS A 53 -4.56 2.30 7.52
N ASP A 54 -3.29 2.20 7.82
CA ASP A 54 -2.65 2.95 8.90
C ASP A 54 -2.14 4.29 8.38
N LYS A 55 -2.77 5.37 8.85
CA LYS A 55 -2.40 6.73 8.48
C LYS A 55 -0.94 7.03 8.82
N ASP A 56 -0.48 6.61 9.97
CA ASP A 56 0.88 6.89 10.40
C ASP A 56 1.91 6.20 9.52
N PHE A 57 1.62 4.98 9.09
CA PHE A 57 2.46 4.25 8.14
C PHE A 57 2.57 5.00 6.81
N GLY A 58 1.43 5.42 6.28
CA GLY A 58 1.42 6.16 5.00
C GLY A 58 2.18 7.48 5.11
N GLU A 59 1.96 8.21 6.18
CA GLU A 59 2.65 9.49 6.40
C GLU A 59 4.16 9.30 6.58
N LEU A 60 4.59 8.22 7.23
CA LEU A 60 6.00 7.92 7.41
C LEU A 60 6.72 7.80 6.07
N ALA A 61 6.13 7.08 5.13
CA ALA A 61 6.70 6.93 3.80
C ALA A 61 6.85 8.27 3.08
N PHE A 62 5.88 9.16 3.25
CA PHE A 62 5.88 10.46 2.58
C PHE A 62 6.81 11.46 3.26
N ARG A 63 6.74 11.57 4.60
CA ARG A 63 7.43 12.63 5.35
C ARG A 63 8.90 12.35 5.58
N CYS A 64 9.28 11.12 5.80
CA CYS A 64 10.64 10.77 6.15
C CYS A 64 11.53 10.50 4.94
N GLY A 65 11.01 10.65 3.74
CA GLY A 65 11.76 10.36 2.53
C GLY A 65 12.22 8.91 2.47
N LEU A 66 11.52 8.01 3.15
CA LEU A 66 11.83 6.60 3.08
C LEU A 66 11.66 6.13 1.64
N PRO A 67 12.49 5.19 1.22
CA PRO A 67 12.48 4.75 -0.16
C PRO A 67 11.20 3.98 -0.49
N ALA A 68 10.18 4.71 -0.88
CA ALA A 68 8.90 4.14 -1.31
C ALA A 68 8.71 4.35 -2.81
N SER A 69 9.77 4.11 -3.58
CA SER A 69 9.73 4.29 -5.04
C SER A 69 8.72 3.38 -5.72
N SER A 70 8.30 2.31 -5.04
CA SER A 70 7.30 1.41 -5.57
C SER A 70 5.87 1.94 -5.44
N GLY A 71 5.63 2.87 -4.53
CA GLY A 71 4.32 3.47 -4.32
C GLY A 71 3.64 3.03 -3.03
N VAL A 72 2.75 3.88 -2.51
CA VAL A 72 1.98 3.61 -1.28
C VAL A 72 0.52 4.00 -1.49
N ILE A 73 -0.39 3.12 -1.13
CA ILE A 73 -1.83 3.40 -1.13
C ILE A 73 -2.34 3.30 0.30
N LEU A 74 -2.79 4.43 0.84
CA LEU A 74 -3.40 4.52 2.16
C LEU A 74 -4.91 4.58 2.03
N PHE A 75 -5.60 3.63 2.62
CA PHE A 75 -7.07 3.62 2.66
C PHE A 75 -7.55 4.22 3.97
N ARG A 76 -8.41 5.23 3.87
CA ARG A 76 -9.05 5.89 5.00
C ARG A 76 -10.56 5.79 4.83
N LEU A 77 -11.08 4.58 5.02
CA LEU A 77 -12.49 4.28 4.85
C LEU A 77 -13.24 4.48 6.16
N ALA A 78 -14.53 4.75 6.08
CA ALA A 78 -15.36 4.99 7.25
C ALA A 78 -15.51 3.76 8.15
N GLY A 79 -15.31 2.57 7.62
CA GLY A 79 -15.38 1.34 8.40
C GLY A 79 -16.79 0.91 8.79
N ALA A 80 -17.80 1.42 8.08
CA ALA A 80 -19.20 1.14 8.41
C ALA A 80 -19.58 -0.31 8.12
N ASP A 81 -18.97 -0.92 7.10
CA ASP A 81 -19.27 -2.27 6.67
C ASP A 81 -18.02 -2.91 6.04
N PRO A 82 -17.52 -4.02 6.64
CA PRO A 82 -16.33 -4.69 6.12
C PRO A 82 -16.44 -5.12 4.67
N GLU A 83 -17.61 -5.57 4.24
CA GLU A 83 -17.81 -5.99 2.86
C GLU A 83 -17.68 -4.81 1.89
N SER A 84 -18.30 -3.68 2.20
CA SER A 84 -18.20 -2.47 1.39
C SER A 84 -16.77 -1.95 1.34
N ASP A 85 -16.08 -1.97 2.47
CA ASP A 85 -14.67 -1.56 2.54
C ASP A 85 -13.80 -2.46 1.66
N ASN A 86 -14.00 -3.77 1.74
CA ASN A 86 -13.25 -4.72 0.90
C ASN A 86 -13.50 -4.50 -0.58
N GLN A 87 -14.74 -4.23 -0.96
CA GLN A 87 -15.08 -3.93 -2.35
C GLN A 87 -14.39 -2.66 -2.83
N ARG A 88 -14.36 -1.63 -2.00
CA ARG A 88 -13.67 -0.38 -2.33
C ARG A 88 -12.18 -0.61 -2.53
N VAL A 89 -11.55 -1.35 -1.63
CA VAL A 89 -10.13 -1.67 -1.74
C VAL A 89 -9.85 -2.42 -3.04
N LEU A 90 -10.60 -3.47 -3.32
CA LEU A 90 -10.41 -4.25 -4.54
C LEU A 90 -10.64 -3.42 -5.80
N GLN A 91 -11.66 -2.58 -5.81
CA GLN A 91 -11.94 -1.69 -6.93
C GLN A 91 -10.74 -0.80 -7.26
N ILE A 92 -10.13 -0.23 -6.22
CA ILE A 92 -8.98 0.66 -6.38
C ILE A 92 -7.75 -0.12 -6.84
N LEU A 93 -7.45 -1.25 -6.20
CA LEU A 93 -6.25 -2.03 -6.53
C LEU A 93 -6.32 -2.65 -7.92
N GLU A 94 -7.50 -2.90 -8.42
CA GLU A 94 -7.71 -3.46 -9.75
C GLU A 94 -7.98 -2.41 -10.84
N SER A 95 -7.95 -1.14 -10.47
CA SER A 95 -8.02 -0.06 -11.46
C SER A 95 -6.74 -0.06 -12.30
N SER A 96 -6.81 0.55 -13.48
CA SER A 96 -5.67 0.61 -14.41
C SER A 96 -4.64 1.68 -14.06
N VAL A 97 -4.70 2.24 -12.86
CA VAL A 97 -3.78 3.29 -12.42
C VAL A 97 -2.40 2.71 -12.12
N ASP A 98 -1.36 3.38 -12.59
CA ASP A 98 0.00 3.07 -12.20
C ASP A 98 0.33 3.78 -10.89
N TRP A 99 0.43 3.01 -9.82
CA TRP A 99 0.69 3.53 -8.47
C TRP A 99 2.17 3.76 -8.18
N THR A 100 3.04 3.30 -9.07
CA THR A 100 4.49 3.38 -8.87
C THR A 100 4.95 4.83 -8.70
N GLY A 101 5.72 5.08 -7.65
CA GLY A 101 6.25 6.41 -7.37
C GLY A 101 5.24 7.40 -6.80
N HIS A 102 4.06 6.95 -6.40
CA HIS A 102 3.00 7.82 -5.91
C HIS A 102 2.53 7.42 -4.52
N PHE A 103 2.04 8.42 -3.80
CA PHE A 103 1.32 8.26 -2.54
C PHE A 103 -0.14 8.56 -2.82
N ALA A 104 -1.00 7.58 -2.64
CA ALA A 104 -2.42 7.72 -2.84
C ALA A 104 -3.15 7.63 -1.50
N VAL A 105 -4.09 8.53 -1.27
CA VAL A 105 -5.02 8.45 -0.14
C VAL A 105 -6.42 8.22 -0.71
N VAL A 106 -7.02 7.11 -0.32
CA VAL A 106 -8.33 6.69 -0.80
C VAL A 106 -9.33 6.75 0.33
N THR A 107 -10.39 7.51 0.14
CA THR A 107 -11.55 7.52 1.02
C THR A 107 -12.73 6.83 0.35
N ASP A 108 -13.90 6.82 0.99
CA ASP A 108 -15.08 6.15 0.43
C ASP A 108 -15.50 6.75 -0.93
N ASP A 109 -15.20 8.02 -1.15
CA ASP A 109 -15.66 8.76 -2.34
C ASP A 109 -14.55 9.46 -3.12
N ARG A 110 -13.31 9.45 -2.67
CA ARG A 110 -12.21 10.20 -3.30
C ARG A 110 -10.94 9.39 -3.40
N VAL A 111 -10.13 9.74 -4.40
CA VAL A 111 -8.75 9.27 -4.54
C VAL A 111 -7.87 10.51 -4.74
N ARG A 112 -6.90 10.70 -3.84
CA ARG A 112 -5.90 11.76 -3.97
C ARG A 112 -4.56 11.12 -4.22
N ILE A 113 -3.88 11.54 -5.27
CA ILE A 113 -2.60 10.96 -5.68
C ILE A 113 -1.55 12.08 -5.70
N ARG A 114 -0.42 11.83 -5.05
CA ARG A 114 0.73 12.73 -5.04
C ARG A 114 1.97 11.97 -5.43
N PRO A 115 2.93 12.61 -6.13
CA PRO A 115 4.24 11.98 -6.31
C PRO A 115 4.92 11.78 -4.96
N LEU A 116 5.56 10.64 -4.76
CA LEU A 116 6.42 10.44 -3.60
C LEU A 116 7.69 11.28 -3.75
N PRO A 117 8.26 11.78 -2.64
CA PRO A 117 9.55 12.45 -2.71
C PRO A 117 10.58 11.50 -3.31
N LYS A 118 11.35 12.00 -4.27
CA LYS A 118 12.46 11.23 -4.79
C LYS A 118 13.52 11.10 -3.70
N ALA A 119 14.17 9.95 -3.64
CA ALA A 119 15.33 9.81 -2.79
C ALA A 119 16.34 10.91 -3.18
N PRO A 120 16.96 11.59 -2.19
CA PRO A 120 17.96 12.59 -2.52
C PRO A 120 19.05 11.96 -3.35
N ASP A 121 19.54 12.72 -4.35
CA ASP A 121 20.66 12.26 -5.14
C ASP A 121 21.82 11.91 -4.20
N LYS A 122 22.45 10.79 -4.49
CA LYS A 122 23.61 10.39 -3.71
C LYS A 122 24.69 11.46 -3.84
N PRO A 123 25.35 11.85 -2.74
CA PRO A 123 26.51 12.73 -2.82
C PRO A 123 27.53 12.13 -3.77
N ARG A 124 28.02 12.95 -4.61
CA ARG A 124 29.03 12.54 -5.60
C ARG A 124 30.42 12.81 -5.10
#